data_96fa306d81be76748f7905a98c1fa45d
#
_entry.id   96fa306d81be76748f7905a98c1fa45d
#
_cell.length_a   1.000
_cell.length_b   1.000
_cell.length_c   1.000
_cell.angle_alpha   90.00
_cell.angle_beta   90.00
_cell.angle_gamma   90.00
#
_symmetry.space_group_name_H-M   'P 1'
#
loop_
_entity.id
_entity.type
_entity.pdbx_description
1 polymer ?
#
loop_
_entity_poly.entity_id
_entity_poly.type
_entity_poly.pdbx_seq_one_letter_code
_entity_poly.pdbx_strand_id
1 'polypeptide(L)'
;PGAVGLVVLNLKSGKSWRVLDNHPLSIDHQPIYADGKKLILRDGREKRVGLDQLEVSPDGKWLYYQAIPGPLARIETRYLNDSALTAAEVAKHAEKVRDTWSTGGTAIDADGNIYASDINTRSIKRIAPNGEVTTVVQDPRLIWIDAMWVSKGALWMPSGQINRTPATTGGKPSTVEYPVKLYRLALPIAPSPRDHQ
;
A
#
# COMPACT_ATOMS: atom_id res chain seq x y z
N PRO A 1 -2.04 -21.19 -4.26
CA PRO A 1 -2.17 -19.86 -3.65
C PRO A 1 -3.64 -19.51 -3.59
N GLY A 2 -4.10 -18.97 -2.43
CA GLY A 2 -5.47 -18.52 -2.28
C GLY A 2 -5.78 -17.29 -3.16
N ALA A 3 -7.07 -16.94 -3.31
CA ALA A 3 -7.50 -15.75 -4.02
C ALA A 3 -6.95 -14.49 -3.33
N VAL A 4 -6.48 -13.53 -4.11
CA VAL A 4 -6.14 -12.17 -3.63
C VAL A 4 -7.44 -11.42 -3.40
N GLY A 5 -7.64 -10.87 -2.21
CA GLY A 5 -8.86 -10.14 -1.86
C GLY A 5 -8.78 -9.54 -0.47
N LEU A 6 -9.87 -8.94 -0.02
CA LEU A 6 -10.02 -8.38 1.32
C LEU A 6 -10.75 -9.36 2.25
N VAL A 7 -10.38 -9.34 3.51
CA VAL A 7 -11.12 -9.98 4.59
C VAL A 7 -11.69 -8.89 5.49
N VAL A 8 -13.00 -8.86 5.64
CA VAL A 8 -13.69 -8.00 6.59
C VAL A 8 -13.98 -8.80 7.85
N LEU A 9 -13.63 -8.27 9.01
CA LEU A 9 -13.88 -8.88 10.31
C LEU A 9 -14.73 -7.95 11.18
N ASN A 10 -15.87 -8.44 11.62
CA ASN A 10 -16.69 -7.75 12.62
C ASN A 10 -16.16 -8.09 14.02
N LEU A 11 -15.50 -7.13 14.65
CA LEU A 11 -14.84 -7.32 15.95
C LEU A 11 -15.81 -7.65 17.11
N LYS A 12 -17.10 -7.26 16.99
CA LYS A 12 -18.11 -7.55 18.02
C LYS A 12 -18.63 -8.99 17.95
N SER A 13 -18.87 -9.48 16.72
CA SER A 13 -19.46 -10.81 16.51
C SER A 13 -18.43 -11.89 16.19
N GLY A 14 -17.20 -11.53 15.84
CA GLY A 14 -16.16 -12.44 15.34
C GLY A 14 -16.44 -12.97 13.92
N LYS A 15 -17.53 -12.58 13.27
CA LYS A 15 -17.83 -13.00 11.91
C LYS A 15 -16.90 -12.33 10.92
N SER A 16 -16.45 -13.10 9.93
CA SER A 16 -15.63 -12.58 8.83
C SER A 16 -16.18 -13.04 7.49
N TRP A 17 -15.92 -12.25 6.45
CA TRP A 17 -16.25 -12.59 5.07
C TRP A 17 -15.21 -12.04 4.12
N ARG A 18 -15.14 -12.62 2.94
CA ARG A 18 -14.19 -12.21 1.90
C ARG A 18 -14.91 -11.44 0.80
N VAL A 19 -14.25 -10.40 0.28
CA VAL A 19 -14.70 -9.59 -0.84
C VAL A 19 -13.54 -9.27 -1.77
N LEU A 20 -13.85 -8.89 -3.01
CA LEU A 20 -12.88 -8.51 -4.04
C LEU A 20 -11.87 -9.63 -4.38
N ASP A 21 -12.26 -10.89 -4.21
CA ASP A 21 -11.41 -12.03 -4.55
C ASP A 21 -11.10 -12.05 -6.05
N ASN A 22 -9.81 -11.94 -6.38
CA ASN A 22 -9.28 -11.84 -7.74
C ASN A 22 -9.94 -10.72 -8.60
N HIS A 23 -10.49 -9.70 -7.94
CA HIS A 23 -11.01 -8.55 -8.64
C HIS A 23 -9.90 -7.84 -9.42
N PRO A 24 -10.16 -7.30 -10.63
CA PRO A 24 -9.13 -6.62 -11.44
C PRO A 24 -8.36 -5.51 -10.71
N LEU A 25 -8.99 -4.84 -9.74
CA LEU A 25 -8.32 -3.81 -8.92
C LEU A 25 -7.64 -4.38 -7.66
N SER A 26 -7.68 -5.69 -7.44
CA SER A 26 -7.03 -6.36 -6.31
C SER A 26 -5.76 -7.12 -6.71
N ILE A 27 -5.69 -7.55 -7.96
CA ILE A 27 -4.55 -8.32 -8.48
C ILE A 27 -3.50 -7.39 -9.10
N ASP A 28 -2.28 -7.86 -9.15
CA ASP A 28 -1.19 -7.16 -9.83
C ASP A 28 -1.22 -7.43 -11.35
N HIS A 29 -1.21 -6.37 -12.15
CA HIS A 29 -1.25 -6.45 -13.62
C HIS A 29 0.11 -6.31 -14.28
N GLN A 30 1.13 -5.91 -13.52
CA GLN A 30 2.47 -5.65 -14.05
C GLN A 30 3.55 -6.11 -13.07
N PRO A 31 4.79 -6.33 -13.54
CA PRO A 31 5.89 -6.68 -12.67
C PRO A 31 6.20 -5.59 -11.64
N ILE A 32 6.73 -6.01 -10.51
CA ILE A 32 7.23 -5.09 -9.48
C ILE A 32 8.66 -4.71 -9.82
N TYR A 33 8.94 -3.42 -9.85
CA TYR A 33 10.28 -2.87 -10.02
C TYR A 33 10.71 -2.11 -8.77
N ALA A 34 11.97 -2.32 -8.38
CA ALA A 34 12.62 -1.52 -7.34
C ALA A 34 14.07 -1.24 -7.79
N ASP A 35 14.51 0.02 -7.67
CA ASP A 35 15.84 0.45 -8.11
C ASP A 35 16.14 0.08 -9.59
N GLY A 36 15.15 0.19 -10.47
CA GLY A 36 15.28 -0.15 -11.88
C GLY A 36 15.35 -1.65 -12.18
N LYS A 37 15.19 -2.51 -11.17
CA LYS A 37 15.29 -3.97 -11.33
C LYS A 37 13.95 -4.64 -11.06
N LYS A 38 13.59 -5.57 -11.94
CA LYS A 38 12.44 -6.45 -11.73
C LYS A 38 12.70 -7.39 -10.56
N LEU A 39 11.71 -7.55 -9.69
CA LEU A 39 11.80 -8.53 -8.60
C LEU A 39 11.51 -9.94 -9.12
N ILE A 40 12.38 -10.87 -8.77
CA ILE A 40 12.28 -12.28 -9.17
C ILE A 40 12.41 -13.20 -7.97
N LEU A 41 11.66 -14.30 -8.01
CA LEU A 41 11.71 -15.38 -7.05
C LEU A 41 12.95 -16.26 -7.28
N ARG A 42 13.27 -17.13 -6.31
CA ARG A 42 14.41 -18.06 -6.39
C ARG A 42 14.34 -19.00 -7.61
N ASP A 43 13.14 -19.34 -8.07
CA ASP A 43 12.89 -20.20 -9.24
C ASP A 43 12.89 -19.41 -10.56
N GLY A 44 13.26 -18.13 -10.55
CA GLY A 44 13.33 -17.26 -11.74
C GLY A 44 12.01 -16.64 -12.15
N ARG A 45 10.89 -17.01 -11.54
CA ARG A 45 9.59 -16.37 -11.83
C ARG A 45 9.55 -14.93 -11.30
N GLU A 46 8.73 -14.10 -11.93
CA GLU A 46 8.46 -12.75 -11.44
C GLU A 46 7.81 -12.80 -10.05
N LYS A 47 8.27 -11.93 -9.14
CA LYS A 47 7.59 -11.72 -7.86
C LYS A 47 6.29 -10.98 -8.14
N ARG A 48 5.19 -11.57 -7.71
CA ARG A 48 3.84 -11.04 -7.86
C ARG A 48 3.26 -10.81 -6.47
N VAL A 49 2.65 -9.63 -6.25
CA VAL A 49 1.96 -9.30 -5.01
C VAL A 49 0.74 -8.47 -5.37
N GLY A 50 -0.44 -9.01 -5.09
CA GLY A 50 -1.68 -8.30 -5.25
C GLY A 50 -1.89 -7.26 -4.13
N LEU A 51 -3.11 -7.18 -3.62
CA LEU A 51 -3.49 -6.27 -2.54
C LEU A 51 -2.49 -6.25 -1.40
N ASP A 52 -1.99 -5.06 -1.05
CA ASP A 52 -0.94 -4.86 -0.07
C ASP A 52 -1.18 -3.60 0.77
N GLN A 53 -1.40 -2.43 0.17
CA GLN A 53 -1.64 -1.16 0.86
C GLN A 53 -3.12 -0.95 1.14
N LEU A 54 -3.43 -0.44 2.35
CA LEU A 54 -4.79 -0.11 2.81
C LEU A 54 -4.77 1.20 3.60
N GLU A 55 -5.64 2.16 3.23
CA GLU A 55 -5.85 3.39 3.98
C GLU A 55 -7.34 3.70 4.11
N VAL A 56 -7.77 4.09 5.30
CA VAL A 56 -9.15 4.55 5.51
C VAL A 56 -9.17 6.07 5.50
N SER A 57 -10.08 6.67 4.70
CA SER A 57 -10.23 8.12 4.67
C SER A 57 -10.56 8.71 6.04
N PRO A 58 -10.17 9.97 6.35
CA PRO A 58 -10.38 10.58 7.66
C PRO A 58 -11.86 10.61 8.10
N ASP A 59 -12.79 10.74 7.17
CA ASP A 59 -14.23 10.67 7.41
C ASP A 59 -14.75 9.23 7.57
N GLY A 60 -13.91 8.22 7.31
CA GLY A 60 -14.27 6.81 7.37
C GLY A 60 -15.12 6.32 6.20
N LYS A 61 -15.35 7.16 5.19
CA LYS A 61 -16.22 6.82 4.07
C LYS A 61 -15.58 5.87 3.07
N TRP A 62 -14.27 6.01 2.82
CA TRP A 62 -13.54 5.29 1.80
C TRP A 62 -12.46 4.38 2.38
N LEU A 63 -12.36 3.17 1.87
CA LEU A 63 -11.15 2.37 1.93
C LEU A 63 -10.40 2.54 0.62
N TYR A 64 -9.20 3.10 0.67
CA TYR A 64 -8.24 3.09 -0.43
C TYR A 64 -7.40 1.82 -0.34
N TYR A 65 -7.08 1.23 -1.48
CA TYR A 65 -6.27 0.03 -1.54
C TYR A 65 -5.51 -0.07 -2.86
N GLN A 66 -4.41 -0.82 -2.85
CA GLN A 66 -3.61 -1.01 -4.05
C GLN A 66 -2.80 -2.31 -3.99
N ALA A 67 -2.64 -2.97 -5.13
CA ALA A 67 -1.57 -3.95 -5.35
C ALA A 67 -0.21 -3.24 -5.36
N ILE A 68 0.90 -3.91 -5.02
CA ILE A 68 2.23 -3.25 -5.02
C ILE A 68 2.48 -2.44 -6.30
N PRO A 69 2.26 -2.94 -7.54
CA PRO A 69 2.53 -2.16 -8.75
C PRO A 69 1.40 -1.18 -9.14
N GLY A 70 0.37 -1.02 -8.29
CA GLY A 70 -0.82 -0.23 -8.61
C GLY A 70 -1.88 -1.02 -9.39
N PRO A 71 -2.98 -0.39 -9.82
CA PRO A 71 -3.35 0.99 -9.56
C PRO A 71 -3.87 1.25 -8.14
N LEU A 72 -3.92 2.51 -7.70
CA LEU A 72 -4.67 2.91 -6.52
C LEU A 72 -6.17 2.82 -6.82
N ALA A 73 -6.89 2.14 -5.97
CA ALA A 73 -8.33 1.95 -6.03
C ALA A 73 -8.98 2.36 -4.71
N ARG A 74 -10.31 2.45 -4.70
CA ARG A 74 -11.10 2.69 -3.49
C ARG A 74 -12.45 2.01 -3.55
N ILE A 75 -13.05 1.85 -2.38
CA ILE A 75 -14.44 1.40 -2.22
C ILE A 75 -15.06 2.09 -1.01
N GLU A 76 -16.35 2.42 -1.05
CA GLU A 76 -17.00 2.94 0.14
C GLU A 76 -17.10 1.86 1.22
N THR A 77 -16.71 2.20 2.44
CA THR A 77 -16.69 1.28 3.59
C THR A 77 -18.07 0.72 3.93
N ARG A 78 -19.16 1.45 3.60
CA ARG A 78 -20.53 0.96 3.79
C ARG A 78 -20.80 -0.36 3.05
N TYR A 79 -20.25 -0.54 1.85
CA TYR A 79 -20.42 -1.78 1.09
C TYR A 79 -19.62 -2.94 1.67
N LEU A 80 -18.46 -2.63 2.28
CA LEU A 80 -17.67 -3.64 2.98
C LEU A 80 -18.33 -4.09 4.28
N ASN A 81 -19.02 -3.17 4.97
CA ASN A 81 -19.64 -3.40 6.27
C ASN A 81 -21.04 -4.06 6.17
N ASP A 82 -21.63 -4.09 4.99
CA ASP A 82 -22.94 -4.69 4.77
C ASP A 82 -22.80 -6.19 4.49
N SER A 83 -22.96 -7.00 5.54
CA SER A 83 -22.88 -8.46 5.44
C SER A 83 -24.07 -9.11 4.69
N ALA A 84 -25.09 -8.34 4.28
CA ALA A 84 -26.18 -8.82 3.46
C ALA A 84 -25.84 -8.80 1.96
N LEU A 85 -24.86 -8.00 1.54
CA LEU A 85 -24.38 -7.96 0.18
C LEU A 85 -23.51 -9.18 -0.14
N THR A 86 -23.73 -9.73 -1.32
CA THR A 86 -22.85 -10.75 -1.87
C THR A 86 -21.49 -10.13 -2.28
N ALA A 87 -20.43 -10.95 -2.32
CA ALA A 87 -19.12 -10.49 -2.80
C ALA A 87 -19.18 -9.90 -4.23
N ALA A 88 -20.05 -10.42 -5.09
CA ALA A 88 -20.28 -9.93 -6.44
C ALA A 88 -20.96 -8.55 -6.47
N GLU A 89 -21.86 -8.27 -5.54
CA GLU A 89 -22.48 -6.95 -5.39
C GLU A 89 -21.46 -5.94 -4.87
N VAL A 90 -20.71 -6.29 -3.84
CA VAL A 90 -19.63 -5.44 -3.30
C VAL A 90 -18.62 -5.07 -4.40
N ALA A 91 -18.21 -6.03 -5.23
CA ALA A 91 -17.24 -5.81 -6.30
C ALA A 91 -17.64 -4.73 -7.32
N LYS A 92 -18.93 -4.52 -7.55
CA LYS A 92 -19.44 -3.47 -8.47
C LYS A 92 -19.16 -2.05 -8.00
N HIS A 93 -18.81 -1.87 -6.73
CA HIS A 93 -18.55 -0.57 -6.11
C HIS A 93 -17.06 -0.24 -5.98
N ALA A 94 -16.20 -1.13 -6.47
CA ALA A 94 -14.75 -0.88 -6.53
C ALA A 94 -14.42 0.10 -7.66
N GLU A 95 -13.69 1.16 -7.34
CA GLU A 95 -13.36 2.23 -8.27
C GLU A 95 -11.85 2.38 -8.41
N LYS A 96 -11.34 2.50 -9.64
CA LYS A 96 -9.96 2.93 -9.89
C LYS A 96 -9.87 4.44 -9.63
N VAL A 97 -8.94 4.83 -8.74
CA VAL A 97 -8.65 6.25 -8.47
C VAL A 97 -7.65 6.76 -9.50
N ARG A 98 -6.52 6.05 -9.68
CA ARG A 98 -5.48 6.42 -10.64
C ARG A 98 -4.45 5.32 -10.84
N ASP A 99 -3.67 5.44 -11.91
CA ASP A 99 -2.45 4.65 -12.07
C ASP A 99 -1.36 5.19 -11.14
N THR A 100 -0.65 4.26 -10.50
CA THR A 100 0.44 4.53 -9.57
C THR A 100 1.68 3.72 -9.96
N TRP A 101 2.70 3.77 -9.13
CA TRP A 101 4.00 3.10 -9.26
C TRP A 101 4.06 1.91 -8.29
N SER A 102 5.17 1.16 -8.36
CA SER A 102 5.46 0.13 -7.36
C SER A 102 5.66 0.78 -5.98
N THR A 103 4.76 0.48 -5.06
CA THR A 103 4.65 1.10 -3.74
C THR A 103 4.99 0.07 -2.66
N GLY A 104 5.92 0.37 -1.78
CA GLY A 104 6.27 -0.49 -0.65
C GLY A 104 5.35 -0.28 0.55
N GLY A 105 4.82 0.93 0.73
CA GLY A 105 3.90 1.26 1.82
C GLY A 105 3.26 2.63 1.65
N THR A 106 2.19 2.85 2.42
CA THR A 106 1.41 4.10 2.41
C THR A 106 1.19 4.63 3.82
N ALA A 107 0.70 5.85 3.91
CA ALA A 107 0.07 6.47 5.08
C ALA A 107 -0.91 7.53 4.61
N ILE A 108 -1.90 7.86 5.42
CA ILE A 108 -2.87 8.93 5.14
C ILE A 108 -2.86 9.98 6.26
N ASP A 109 -2.95 11.26 5.90
CA ASP A 109 -3.08 12.34 6.89
C ASP A 109 -4.53 12.77 7.16
N ALA A 110 -4.71 13.70 8.09
CA ALA A 110 -6.03 14.22 8.46
C ALA A 110 -6.76 14.97 7.34
N ASP A 111 -6.02 15.47 6.36
CA ASP A 111 -6.56 16.16 5.19
C ASP A 111 -6.89 15.19 4.04
N GLY A 112 -6.62 13.88 4.23
CA GLY A 112 -6.87 12.84 3.25
C GLY A 112 -5.80 12.74 2.17
N ASN A 113 -4.63 13.35 2.36
CA ASN A 113 -3.51 13.11 1.46
C ASN A 113 -2.90 11.73 1.73
N ILE A 114 -2.72 10.94 0.68
CA ILE A 114 -2.06 9.64 0.75
C ILE A 114 -0.58 9.82 0.41
N TYR A 115 0.28 9.46 1.33
CA TYR A 115 1.72 9.35 1.12
C TYR A 115 2.03 7.93 0.68
N ALA A 116 2.66 7.77 -0.47
CA ALA A 116 3.02 6.48 -1.04
C ALA A 116 4.50 6.45 -1.38
N SER A 117 5.20 5.40 -0.95
CA SER A 117 6.58 5.21 -1.34
C SER A 117 6.67 4.78 -2.81
N ASP A 118 7.61 5.35 -3.55
CA ASP A 118 8.02 4.86 -4.86
C ASP A 118 9.35 4.12 -4.69
N ILE A 119 9.27 2.80 -4.62
CA ILE A 119 10.43 1.94 -4.36
C ILE A 119 11.39 1.86 -5.54
N ASN A 120 10.97 2.34 -6.71
CA ASN A 120 11.82 2.37 -7.89
C ASN A 120 12.68 3.64 -7.95
N THR A 121 12.14 4.76 -7.49
CA THR A 121 12.84 6.07 -7.50
C THR A 121 13.37 6.50 -6.14
N ARG A 122 13.11 5.69 -5.08
CA ARG A 122 13.46 5.99 -3.69
C ARG A 122 12.91 7.33 -3.24
N SER A 123 11.63 7.53 -3.48
CA SER A 123 10.94 8.77 -3.12
C SER A 123 9.65 8.49 -2.37
N ILE A 124 9.17 9.50 -1.65
CA ILE A 124 7.81 9.54 -1.13
C ILE A 124 7.03 10.56 -1.94
N LYS A 125 5.90 10.14 -2.45
CA LYS A 125 4.99 10.98 -3.20
C LYS A 125 3.69 11.16 -2.42
N ARG A 126 3.16 12.36 -2.44
CA ARG A 126 1.83 12.69 -1.88
C ARG A 126 0.82 12.70 -3.01
N ILE A 127 -0.29 12.01 -2.81
CA ILE A 127 -1.48 12.03 -3.65
C ILE A 127 -2.55 12.81 -2.87
N ALA A 128 -2.87 14.01 -3.33
CA ALA A 128 -3.90 14.83 -2.71
C ALA A 128 -5.32 14.33 -3.07
N PRO A 129 -6.38 14.69 -2.29
CA PRO A 129 -7.74 14.27 -2.59
C PRO A 129 -8.26 14.69 -3.97
N ASN A 130 -7.74 15.79 -4.52
CA ASN A 130 -8.03 16.25 -5.88
C ASN A 130 -7.27 15.47 -6.97
N GLY A 131 -6.45 14.50 -6.59
CA GLY A 131 -5.65 13.69 -7.49
C GLY A 131 -4.28 14.27 -7.88
N GLU A 132 -3.91 15.46 -7.40
CA GLU A 132 -2.59 16.03 -7.62
C GLU A 132 -1.50 15.16 -6.97
N VAL A 133 -0.37 14.97 -7.67
CA VAL A 133 0.78 14.23 -7.14
C VAL A 133 1.98 15.16 -7.03
N THR A 134 2.59 15.14 -5.85
CA THR A 134 3.84 15.88 -5.59
C THR A 134 4.88 14.95 -4.96
N THR A 135 6.14 15.09 -5.34
CA THR A 135 7.25 14.42 -4.65
C THR A 135 7.57 15.18 -3.38
N VAL A 136 7.40 14.53 -2.23
CA VAL A 136 7.64 15.12 -0.90
C VAL A 136 9.12 15.06 -0.55
N VAL A 137 9.76 13.93 -0.85
CA VAL A 137 11.20 13.71 -0.64
C VAL A 137 11.68 12.63 -1.59
N GLN A 138 12.92 12.80 -2.07
CA GLN A 138 13.67 11.76 -2.80
C GLN A 138 15.08 11.68 -2.19
N ASP A 139 15.46 10.48 -1.75
CA ASP A 139 16.74 10.28 -1.07
C ASP A 139 17.24 8.84 -1.31
N PRO A 140 18.50 8.62 -1.67
CA PRO A 140 19.04 7.28 -1.92
C PRO A 140 19.00 6.35 -0.70
N ARG A 141 18.79 6.88 0.50
CA ARG A 141 18.62 6.11 1.74
C ARG A 141 17.22 5.48 1.89
N LEU A 142 16.21 5.95 1.15
CA LEU A 142 14.83 5.47 1.23
C LEU A 142 14.65 4.16 0.44
N ILE A 143 15.30 3.10 0.91
CA ILE A 143 15.30 1.80 0.23
C ILE A 143 14.11 1.00 0.70
N TRP A 144 13.14 0.80 -0.19
CA TRP A 144 11.90 0.09 0.12
C TRP A 144 11.27 0.60 1.42
N ILE A 145 10.81 1.83 1.41
CA ILE A 145 10.01 2.31 2.53
C ILE A 145 8.70 1.51 2.55
N ASP A 146 8.50 0.83 3.68
CA ASP A 146 7.33 -0.01 3.96
C ASP A 146 6.24 0.79 4.68
N ALA A 147 5.37 0.16 5.45
CA ALA A 147 4.29 0.82 6.16
C ALA A 147 4.75 2.11 6.84
N MET A 148 4.19 3.23 6.42
CA MET A 148 4.52 4.55 6.96
C MET A 148 3.50 4.96 8.03
N TRP A 149 3.85 5.94 8.83
CA TRP A 149 2.98 6.46 9.87
C TRP A 149 3.09 7.97 10.00
N VAL A 150 1.94 8.65 10.02
CA VAL A 150 1.84 10.08 10.31
C VAL A 150 1.66 10.27 11.80
N SER A 151 2.61 10.91 12.47
CA SER A 151 2.52 11.17 13.91
C SER A 151 3.37 12.37 14.32
N LYS A 152 2.86 13.18 15.26
CA LYS A 152 3.59 14.30 15.89
C LYS A 152 4.26 15.23 14.87
N GLY A 153 3.51 15.66 13.84
CA GLY A 153 4.01 16.57 12.81
C GLY A 153 5.15 15.98 11.98
N ALA A 154 5.08 14.69 11.69
CA ALA A 154 6.09 14.01 10.89
C ALA A 154 5.52 12.78 10.19
N LEU A 155 6.16 12.42 9.10
CA LEU A 155 6.02 11.13 8.45
C LEU A 155 7.18 10.22 8.90
N TRP A 156 6.84 9.06 9.46
CA TRP A 156 7.78 8.03 9.89
C TRP A 156 7.86 6.93 8.82
N MET A 157 9.08 6.55 8.46
CA MET A 157 9.36 5.76 7.25
C MET A 157 10.36 4.63 7.57
N PRO A 158 9.90 3.40 7.85
CA PRO A 158 10.78 2.25 8.04
C PRO A 158 11.35 1.77 6.69
N SER A 159 12.67 1.60 6.63
CA SER A 159 13.36 1.09 5.44
C SER A 159 13.44 -0.44 5.51
N GLY A 160 12.49 -1.13 4.89
CA GLY A 160 12.39 -2.59 4.92
C GLY A 160 13.43 -3.31 4.06
N GLN A 161 14.02 -2.63 3.06
CA GLN A 161 15.04 -3.17 2.15
C GLN A 161 14.65 -4.52 1.50
N ILE A 162 13.36 -4.78 1.28
CA ILE A 162 12.85 -6.08 0.81
C ILE A 162 13.47 -6.47 -0.54
N ASN A 163 13.72 -5.49 -1.43
CA ASN A 163 14.38 -5.67 -2.72
C ASN A 163 15.84 -6.14 -2.62
N ARG A 164 16.41 -6.20 -1.42
CA ARG A 164 17.79 -6.67 -1.13
C ARG A 164 17.82 -8.08 -0.53
N THR A 165 16.67 -8.73 -0.41
CA THR A 165 16.54 -10.06 0.17
C THR A 165 16.60 -11.16 -0.89
N PRO A 166 17.02 -12.38 -0.55
CA PRO A 166 16.99 -13.52 -1.48
C PRO A 166 15.62 -13.83 -2.05
N ALA A 167 14.54 -13.46 -1.34
CA ALA A 167 13.16 -13.70 -1.74
C ALA A 167 12.71 -12.86 -2.95
N THR A 168 13.48 -11.84 -3.33
CA THR A 168 13.13 -10.90 -4.39
C THR A 168 14.24 -10.70 -5.42
N THR A 169 15.40 -11.34 -5.22
CA THR A 169 16.61 -11.18 -6.04
C THR A 169 17.00 -12.46 -6.78
N GLY A 170 16.07 -13.41 -6.96
CA GLY A 170 16.40 -14.69 -7.60
C GLY A 170 17.26 -15.61 -6.72
N GLY A 171 17.15 -15.47 -5.40
CA GLY A 171 17.93 -16.29 -4.46
C GLY A 171 19.39 -15.83 -4.24
N LYS A 172 19.76 -14.65 -4.77
CA LYS A 172 21.10 -14.08 -4.53
C LYS A 172 21.31 -13.80 -3.03
N PRO A 173 22.54 -13.81 -2.53
CA PRO A 173 22.83 -13.45 -1.14
C PRO A 173 22.20 -12.12 -0.76
N SER A 174 21.74 -12.01 0.51
CA SER A 174 21.18 -10.78 1.04
C SER A 174 22.22 -9.65 1.03
N THR A 175 21.79 -8.46 0.60
CA THR A 175 22.56 -7.21 0.70
C THR A 175 21.89 -6.21 1.63
N VAL A 176 21.01 -6.69 2.53
CA VAL A 176 20.38 -5.86 3.57
C VAL A 176 21.46 -5.30 4.49
N GLU A 177 21.41 -4.01 4.73
CA GLU A 177 22.29 -3.29 5.64
C GLU A 177 21.67 -3.18 7.04
N TYR A 178 22.44 -3.55 8.06
CA TYR A 178 22.03 -3.46 9.46
C TYR A 178 22.78 -2.37 10.21
N PRO A 179 22.16 -1.74 11.24
CA PRO A 179 20.77 -1.92 11.65
C PRO A 179 19.78 -1.36 10.63
N VAL A 180 18.58 -1.95 10.55
CA VAL A 180 17.47 -1.40 9.77
C VAL A 180 17.16 0.01 10.25
N LYS A 181 16.87 0.93 9.32
CA LYS A 181 16.69 2.35 9.61
C LYS A 181 15.20 2.71 9.68
N LEU A 182 14.87 3.55 10.65
CA LEU A 182 13.61 4.30 10.69
C LEU A 182 13.93 5.77 10.43
N TYR A 183 13.37 6.32 9.37
CA TYR A 183 13.53 7.73 9.02
C TYR A 183 12.34 8.54 9.50
N ARG A 184 12.58 9.80 9.82
CA ARG A 184 11.56 10.77 10.19
C ARG A 184 11.70 12.01 9.30
N LEU A 185 10.61 12.38 8.65
CA LEU A 185 10.52 13.62 7.89
C LEU A 185 9.54 14.56 8.60
N ALA A 186 10.02 15.69 9.08
CA ALA A 186 9.16 16.72 9.68
C ALA A 186 8.29 17.34 8.58
N LEU A 187 6.99 17.32 8.78
CA LEU A 187 5.98 17.89 7.89
C LEU A 187 4.88 18.50 8.74
N PRO A 188 4.25 19.62 8.32
CA PRO A 188 3.14 20.23 9.03
C PRO A 188 1.83 19.47 8.77
N ILE A 189 1.81 18.20 9.16
CA ILE A 189 0.70 17.27 8.95
C ILE A 189 0.19 16.69 10.26
N ALA A 190 -1.11 16.41 10.33
CA ALA A 190 -1.75 15.71 11.43
C ALA A 190 -2.11 14.28 11.03
N PRO A 191 -2.09 13.31 11.97
CA PRO A 191 -2.52 11.95 11.69
C PRO A 191 -4.01 11.91 11.37
N SER A 192 -4.41 10.98 10.51
CA SER A 192 -5.82 10.69 10.27
C SER A 192 -6.48 10.20 11.57
N PRO A 193 -7.72 10.63 11.90
CA PRO A 193 -8.44 10.11 13.06
C PRO A 193 -8.83 8.64 12.92
N ARG A 194 -8.56 8.02 11.77
CA ARG A 194 -8.83 6.61 11.49
C ARG A 194 -7.57 5.77 11.35
N ASP A 195 -6.39 6.39 11.46
CA ASP A 195 -5.11 5.70 11.30
C ASP A 195 -4.53 5.36 12.69
N HIS A 196 -4.26 4.07 12.90
CA HIS A 196 -3.56 3.54 14.07
C HIS A 196 -4.07 4.04 15.44
N GLN A 197 -5.39 4.02 15.66
CA GLN A 197 -6.03 4.33 16.94
C GLN A 197 -6.37 3.07 17.74
#